data_0281d34244fe923aab2f0aa77b654814
#
_entry.id   0281d34244fe923aab2f0aa77b654814
#
_cell.length_a   1.000
_cell.length_b   1.000
_cell.length_c   1.000
_cell.angle_alpha   90.00
_cell.angle_beta   90.00
_cell.angle_gamma   90.00
#
_symmetry.space_group_name_H-M   'P 1'
#
loop_
_entity.id
_entity.type
_entity.pdbx_description
1 polymer ?
#
loop_
_entity_poly.entity_id
_entity_poly.type
_entity_poly.pdbx_seq_one_letter_code
_entity_poly.pdbx_strand_id
1 'polypeptide(L)'
;MPPAPTPVETEFVISDDGNSAKPWQWFKYLAQSQSGYLLIETDAGIVTINPHAARERITYERLLDSASARESLSTSQTLLIPETVKLSPIDFARIQAALETVRRMGFQIEEFGQDTFKIDAIPQQIATLPVAKVLSTIAHDLGESGSRRNGERWRDELVAKSIAKSFAGASLALTEAGAVQLVEELCACRMPYVCPRGKPVMIFTSTRELDRKFARG
;
A
#
# COMPACT_ATOMS: atom_id res chain seq x y z
N MET A 1 26.78 -26.41 24.05
CA MET A 1 26.09 -25.64 23.00
C MET A 1 24.70 -25.38 23.53
N PRO A 2 24.31 -24.15 23.85
CA PRO A 2 22.94 -23.87 24.33
C PRO A 2 21.96 -24.09 23.20
N PRO A 3 20.72 -24.56 23.46
CA PRO A 3 19.68 -24.73 22.44
C PRO A 3 19.27 -23.39 21.84
N ALA A 4 19.03 -23.40 20.55
CA ALA A 4 18.51 -22.21 19.82
C ALA A 4 17.19 -21.74 20.41
N PRO A 5 16.95 -20.41 20.52
CA PRO A 5 15.68 -19.91 21.01
C PRO A 5 14.56 -20.31 20.04
N THR A 6 13.55 -20.97 20.57
CA THR A 6 12.29 -21.27 19.85
C THR A 6 11.64 -19.97 19.37
N PRO A 7 11.10 -19.93 18.15
CA PRO A 7 10.34 -18.77 17.68
C PRO A 7 9.11 -18.59 18.60
N VAL A 8 9.01 -17.44 19.24
CA VAL A 8 7.82 -17.07 19.99
C VAL A 8 6.77 -16.70 18.95
N GLU A 9 5.82 -17.61 18.72
CA GLU A 9 4.58 -17.30 18.01
C GLU A 9 3.85 -16.20 18.80
N THR A 10 3.85 -15.01 18.27
CA THR A 10 3.02 -13.91 18.78
C THR A 10 1.61 -14.19 18.31
N GLU A 11 0.78 -14.82 19.14
CA GLU A 11 -0.66 -14.89 18.93
C GLU A 11 -1.19 -13.45 18.89
N PHE A 12 -1.46 -12.95 17.68
CA PHE A 12 -2.33 -11.80 17.48
C PHE A 12 -3.76 -12.25 17.81
N VAL A 13 -4.25 -11.89 18.97
CA VAL A 13 -5.68 -11.98 19.26
C VAL A 13 -6.35 -10.91 18.41
N ILE A 14 -6.79 -11.30 17.22
CA ILE A 14 -7.72 -10.51 16.41
C ILE A 14 -9.07 -10.65 17.09
N SER A 15 -9.52 -9.65 17.83
CA SER A 15 -10.92 -9.54 18.23
C SER A 15 -11.73 -9.30 16.94
N ASP A 16 -12.49 -10.32 16.57
CA ASP A 16 -13.34 -10.40 15.38
C ASP A 16 -14.68 -9.65 15.62
N ASP A 17 -14.62 -8.47 16.18
CA ASP A 17 -15.77 -7.58 16.30
C ASP A 17 -15.69 -6.61 15.11
N GLY A 18 -16.52 -6.84 14.10
CA GLY A 18 -16.63 -6.12 12.82
C GLY A 18 -16.88 -4.61 12.89
N ASN A 19 -16.32 -3.96 13.87
CA ASN A 19 -16.22 -2.52 14.02
C ASN A 19 -14.75 -2.15 13.90
N SER A 20 -14.40 -1.26 12.98
CA SER A 20 -13.06 -0.71 12.71
C SER A 20 -12.50 -0.01 13.98
N ALA A 21 -12.21 -0.78 15.02
CA ALA A 21 -11.57 -0.29 16.23
C ALA A 21 -10.12 0.03 15.87
N LYS A 22 -9.71 1.26 16.10
CA LYS A 22 -8.30 1.65 16.00
C LYS A 22 -7.46 0.66 16.80
N PRO A 23 -6.26 0.27 16.33
CA PRO A 23 -5.40 -0.71 17.02
C PRO A 23 -5.02 -0.29 18.44
N TRP A 24 -5.17 1.00 18.77
CA TRP A 24 -4.88 1.63 20.06
C TRP A 24 -5.78 2.85 20.28
N GLN A 25 -5.91 3.30 21.53
CA GLN A 25 -6.72 4.46 21.90
C GLN A 25 -6.00 5.78 21.56
N TRP A 26 -4.69 5.83 21.81
CA TRP A 26 -3.82 6.95 21.49
C TRP A 26 -2.46 6.44 21.02
N PHE A 27 -1.73 7.30 20.33
CA PHE A 27 -0.33 7.05 20.00
C PHE A 27 0.48 8.35 20.06
N LYS A 28 1.77 8.19 20.28
CA LYS A 28 2.76 9.26 20.24
C LYS A 28 3.90 8.84 19.33
N TYR A 29 4.23 9.68 18.36
CA TYR A 29 5.42 9.48 17.53
C TYR A 29 6.68 9.64 18.41
N LEU A 30 7.61 8.72 18.32
CA LEU A 30 8.87 8.74 19.03
C LEU A 30 10.02 9.13 18.09
N ALA A 31 10.20 8.40 17.00
CA ALA A 31 11.30 8.60 16.06
C ALA A 31 11.10 7.83 14.76
N GLN A 32 11.91 8.18 13.75
CA GLN A 32 12.21 7.32 12.63
C GLN A 32 13.63 6.77 12.78
N SER A 33 13.79 5.44 12.73
CA SER A 33 15.10 4.80 12.81
C SER A 33 15.93 5.10 11.55
N GLN A 34 17.24 4.95 11.62
CA GLN A 34 18.13 5.07 10.45
C GLN A 34 17.77 4.03 9.36
N SER A 35 17.24 2.88 9.74
CA SER A 35 16.71 1.86 8.81
C SER A 35 15.36 2.22 8.21
N GLY A 36 14.80 3.40 8.55
CA GLY A 36 13.55 3.91 7.99
C GLY A 36 12.27 3.48 8.69
N TYR A 37 12.32 2.63 9.73
CA TYR A 37 11.13 2.24 10.49
C TYR A 37 10.65 3.36 11.40
N LEU A 38 9.33 3.52 11.53
CA LEU A 38 8.73 4.43 12.50
C LEU A 38 8.58 3.70 13.85
N LEU A 39 8.83 4.43 14.91
CA LEU A 39 8.61 4.01 16.29
C LEU A 39 7.54 4.90 16.90
N ILE A 40 6.49 4.29 17.43
CA ILE A 40 5.41 4.98 18.15
C ILE A 40 5.19 4.30 19.49
N GLU A 41 4.81 5.10 20.48
CA GLU A 41 4.30 4.65 21.78
C GLU A 41 2.78 4.68 21.75
N THR A 42 2.16 3.70 22.38
CA THR A 42 0.70 3.56 22.47
C THR A 42 0.28 3.27 23.90
N ASP A 43 -1.03 3.29 24.17
CA ASP A 43 -1.61 2.87 25.45
C ASP A 43 -1.22 1.45 25.88
N ALA A 44 -0.84 0.59 24.95
CA ALA A 44 -0.57 -0.82 25.23
C ALA A 44 0.93 -1.21 25.10
N GLY A 45 1.78 -0.36 24.53
CA GLY A 45 3.21 -0.64 24.35
C GLY A 45 3.84 0.13 23.20
N ILE A 46 4.91 -0.44 22.62
CA ILE A 46 5.67 0.16 21.53
C ILE A 46 5.32 -0.56 20.22
N VAL A 47 5.11 0.21 19.16
CA VAL A 47 4.87 -0.29 17.81
C VAL A 47 5.98 0.16 16.88
N THR A 48 6.54 -0.78 16.15
CA THR A 48 7.46 -0.52 15.04
C THR A 48 6.70 -0.68 13.73
N ILE A 49 6.67 0.35 12.89
CA ILE A 49 5.91 0.38 11.64
C ILE A 49 6.87 0.46 10.46
N ASN A 50 6.62 -0.35 9.44
CA ASN A 50 7.26 -0.23 8.13
C ASN A 50 6.48 0.79 7.27
N PRO A 51 7.00 2.01 7.04
CA PRO A 51 6.25 3.06 6.35
C PRO A 51 5.97 2.73 4.88
N HIS A 52 6.81 1.92 4.23
CA HIS A 52 6.55 1.47 2.86
C HIS A 52 5.36 0.51 2.81
N ALA A 53 5.32 -0.47 3.71
CA ALA A 53 4.22 -1.41 3.81
C ALA A 53 2.91 -0.71 4.23
N ALA A 54 3.00 0.30 5.10
CA ALA A 54 1.88 1.15 5.49
C ALA A 54 1.34 1.92 4.27
N ARG A 55 2.21 2.59 3.50
CA ARG A 55 1.81 3.32 2.29
C ARG A 55 1.21 2.40 1.22
N GLU A 56 1.78 1.19 1.04
CA GLU A 56 1.19 0.18 0.15
C GLU A 56 -0.24 -0.18 0.57
N ARG A 57 -0.49 -0.37 1.87
CA ARG A 57 -1.83 -0.69 2.38
C ARG A 57 -2.81 0.46 2.17
N ILE A 58 -2.45 1.66 2.57
CA ILE A 58 -3.27 2.87 2.43
C ILE A 58 -3.64 3.10 0.96
N THR A 59 -2.64 3.06 0.08
CA THR A 59 -2.85 3.27 -1.36
C THR A 59 -3.78 2.21 -1.95
N TYR A 60 -3.55 0.94 -1.62
CA TYR A 60 -4.37 -0.17 -2.10
C TYR A 60 -5.85 -0.01 -1.72
N GLU A 61 -6.14 0.29 -0.45
CA GLU A 61 -7.53 0.45 0.00
C GLU A 61 -8.20 1.67 -0.63
N ARG A 62 -7.50 2.81 -0.72
CA ARG A 62 -8.02 4.00 -1.38
C ARG A 62 -8.34 3.79 -2.86
N LEU A 63 -7.51 3.05 -3.59
CA LEU A 63 -7.76 2.72 -4.98
C LEU A 63 -9.00 1.83 -5.14
N LEU A 64 -9.17 0.82 -4.27
CA LEU A 64 -10.36 -0.03 -4.30
C LEU A 64 -11.63 0.73 -3.93
N ASP A 65 -11.56 1.65 -2.97
CA ASP A 65 -12.69 2.49 -2.61
C ASP A 65 -13.08 3.42 -3.78
N SER A 66 -12.10 4.03 -4.44
CA SER A 66 -12.31 4.85 -5.64
C SER A 66 -12.93 4.05 -6.78
N ALA A 67 -12.46 2.83 -7.03
CA ALA A 67 -13.02 1.95 -8.06
C ALA A 67 -14.47 1.55 -7.77
N SER A 68 -14.82 1.40 -6.48
CA SER A 68 -16.16 1.01 -6.05
C SER A 68 -17.17 2.17 -6.07
N ALA A 69 -16.72 3.40 -5.83
CA ALA A 69 -17.57 4.59 -5.66
C ALA A 69 -18.15 5.15 -6.97
N ARG A 70 -17.79 4.62 -8.16
CA ARG A 70 -18.14 5.17 -9.48
C ARG A 70 -17.77 6.65 -9.70
N GLU A 71 -17.11 7.28 -8.73
CA GLU A 71 -16.66 8.68 -8.74
C GLU A 71 -15.15 8.80 -8.89
N SER A 72 -14.54 7.96 -9.72
CA SER A 72 -13.09 7.86 -9.87
C SER A 72 -12.39 9.17 -10.30
N LEU A 73 -13.12 10.13 -10.82
CA LEU A 73 -12.58 11.42 -11.25
C LEU A 73 -12.26 12.38 -10.08
N SER A 74 -12.89 12.22 -8.92
CA SER A 74 -12.69 13.13 -7.77
C SER A 74 -11.34 12.93 -7.06
N THR A 75 -10.66 11.80 -7.31
CA THR A 75 -9.36 11.45 -6.69
C THR A 75 -8.21 11.43 -7.69
N SER A 76 -8.42 11.95 -8.90
CA SER A 76 -7.42 12.02 -9.96
C SER A 76 -6.73 13.38 -9.97
N GLN A 77 -5.42 13.37 -10.19
CA GLN A 77 -4.62 14.57 -10.41
C GLN A 77 -4.36 14.73 -11.92
N THR A 78 -4.87 15.82 -12.50
CA THR A 78 -4.58 16.17 -13.88
C THR A 78 -3.11 16.58 -14.01
N LEU A 79 -2.43 16.06 -15.02
CA LEU A 79 -1.07 16.43 -15.34
C LEU A 79 -1.08 17.77 -16.10
N LEU A 80 -0.14 18.67 -15.75
CA LEU A 80 0.01 19.95 -16.45
C LEU A 80 0.39 19.76 -17.92
N ILE A 81 1.16 18.72 -18.20
CA ILE A 81 1.55 18.28 -19.54
C ILE A 81 1.22 16.80 -19.63
N PRO A 82 0.41 16.38 -20.60
CA PRO A 82 0.14 14.96 -20.83
C PRO A 82 1.42 14.16 -21.01
N GLU A 83 1.51 12.99 -20.36
CA GLU A 83 2.65 12.09 -20.49
C GLU A 83 2.35 11.00 -21.53
N THR A 84 3.30 10.72 -22.42
CA THR A 84 3.19 9.60 -23.35
C THR A 84 4.10 8.48 -22.92
N VAL A 85 3.54 7.27 -22.77
CA VAL A 85 4.29 6.08 -22.35
C VAL A 85 4.25 5.03 -23.43
N LYS A 86 5.43 4.74 -24.01
CA LYS A 86 5.61 3.64 -24.95
C LYS A 86 5.93 2.36 -24.18
N LEU A 87 5.23 1.29 -24.47
CA LEU A 87 5.41 -0.02 -23.85
C LEU A 87 5.89 -1.05 -24.90
N SER A 88 6.25 -2.25 -24.44
CA SER A 88 6.41 -3.37 -25.36
C SER A 88 5.03 -3.76 -25.94
N PRO A 89 4.94 -4.35 -27.16
CA PRO A 89 3.66 -4.77 -27.73
C PRO A 89 2.86 -5.70 -26.80
N ILE A 90 3.54 -6.56 -26.06
CA ILE A 90 2.93 -7.49 -25.10
C ILE A 90 2.34 -6.71 -23.92
N ASP A 91 3.08 -5.78 -23.35
CA ASP A 91 2.64 -4.99 -22.19
C ASP A 91 1.52 -4.01 -22.58
N PHE A 92 1.61 -3.44 -23.79
CA PHE A 92 0.53 -2.62 -24.35
C PHE A 92 -0.77 -3.41 -24.43
N ALA A 93 -0.75 -4.61 -25.02
CA ALA A 93 -1.92 -5.47 -25.14
C ALA A 93 -2.51 -5.85 -23.75
N ARG A 94 -1.67 -6.07 -22.74
CA ARG A 94 -2.10 -6.37 -21.37
C ARG A 94 -2.80 -5.17 -20.73
N ILE A 95 -2.25 -3.98 -20.85
CA ILE A 95 -2.88 -2.75 -20.32
C ILE A 95 -4.17 -2.47 -21.09
N GLN A 96 -4.17 -2.62 -22.41
CA GLN A 96 -5.37 -2.43 -23.26
C GLN A 96 -6.51 -3.36 -22.80
N ALA A 97 -6.22 -4.63 -22.51
CA ALA A 97 -7.21 -5.58 -21.99
C ALA A 97 -7.75 -5.22 -20.59
N ALA A 98 -7.02 -4.41 -19.82
CA ALA A 98 -7.39 -3.95 -18.49
C ALA A 98 -7.71 -2.44 -18.44
N LEU A 99 -7.90 -1.78 -19.60
CA LEU A 99 -7.97 -0.32 -19.71
C LEU A 99 -9.08 0.28 -18.85
N GLU A 100 -10.26 -0.33 -18.83
CA GLU A 100 -11.37 0.11 -18.00
C GLU A 100 -11.07 -0.01 -16.50
N THR A 101 -10.36 -1.06 -16.09
CA THR A 101 -9.92 -1.21 -14.72
C THR A 101 -8.92 -0.11 -14.33
N VAL A 102 -7.95 0.17 -15.20
CA VAL A 102 -6.96 1.25 -14.98
C VAL A 102 -7.65 2.61 -14.88
N ARG A 103 -8.66 2.87 -15.72
CA ARG A 103 -9.48 4.09 -15.67
C ARG A 103 -10.26 4.21 -14.35
N ARG A 104 -10.88 3.13 -13.88
CA ARG A 104 -11.57 3.11 -12.57
C ARG A 104 -10.63 3.39 -11.40
N MET A 105 -9.33 3.09 -11.51
CA MET A 105 -8.33 3.44 -10.49
C MET A 105 -7.95 4.93 -10.51
N GLY A 106 -8.54 5.74 -11.40
CA GLY A 106 -8.32 7.18 -11.48
C GLY A 106 -7.32 7.63 -12.53
N PHE A 107 -6.94 6.78 -13.49
CA PHE A 107 -6.17 7.20 -14.64
C PHE A 107 -7.08 7.76 -15.73
N GLN A 108 -6.70 8.91 -16.31
CA GLN A 108 -7.20 9.33 -17.61
C GLN A 108 -6.17 8.93 -18.65
N ILE A 109 -6.41 7.81 -19.29
CA ILE A 109 -5.50 7.14 -20.21
C ILE A 109 -6.21 6.78 -21.51
N GLU A 110 -5.57 7.04 -22.62
CA GLU A 110 -6.06 6.70 -23.97
C GLU A 110 -4.94 6.13 -24.85
N GLU A 111 -5.32 5.37 -25.84
CA GLU A 111 -4.39 4.85 -26.83
C GLU A 111 -3.91 5.97 -27.74
N PHE A 112 -2.60 6.06 -27.97
CA PHE A 112 -1.98 7.13 -28.74
C PHE A 112 -0.90 6.58 -29.67
N GLY A 113 -1.32 6.07 -30.82
CA GLY A 113 -0.41 5.47 -31.81
C GLY A 113 0.02 4.05 -31.46
N GLN A 114 1.13 3.63 -32.06
CA GLN A 114 1.59 2.25 -31.93
C GLN A 114 2.24 2.01 -30.55
N ASP A 115 1.73 1.04 -29.80
CA ASP A 115 2.26 0.61 -28.50
C ASP A 115 2.44 1.75 -27.47
N THR A 116 1.64 2.82 -27.60
CA THR A 116 1.80 4.04 -26.81
C THR A 116 0.46 4.42 -26.17
N PHE A 117 0.51 4.80 -24.91
CA PHE A 117 -0.61 5.44 -24.21
C PHE A 117 -0.30 6.90 -23.93
N LYS A 118 -1.32 7.75 -24.01
CA LYS A 118 -1.33 9.13 -23.54
C LYS A 118 -2.07 9.17 -22.21
N ILE A 119 -1.47 9.82 -21.21
CA ILE A 119 -1.99 9.95 -19.85
C ILE A 119 -2.21 11.43 -19.57
N ASP A 120 -3.46 11.81 -19.32
CA ASP A 120 -3.85 13.19 -18.99
C ASP A 120 -4.02 13.39 -17.48
N ALA A 121 -4.38 12.31 -16.72
CA ALA A 121 -4.47 12.35 -15.26
C ALA A 121 -4.09 11.00 -14.64
N ILE A 122 -3.63 11.06 -13.40
CA ILE A 122 -3.22 9.90 -12.60
C ILE A 122 -3.89 9.93 -11.22
N PRO A 123 -4.04 8.79 -10.54
CA PRO A 123 -4.47 8.76 -9.15
C PRO A 123 -3.56 9.65 -8.28
N GLN A 124 -4.15 10.50 -7.44
CA GLN A 124 -3.40 11.42 -6.56
C GLN A 124 -2.38 10.70 -5.68
N GLN A 125 -2.69 9.47 -5.27
CA GLN A 125 -1.85 8.64 -4.40
C GLN A 125 -0.48 8.33 -5.01
N ILE A 126 -0.36 8.33 -6.35
CA ILE A 126 0.87 8.00 -7.07
C ILE A 126 1.55 9.20 -7.74
N ALA A 127 1.12 10.43 -7.44
CA ALA A 127 1.63 11.65 -8.07
C ALA A 127 3.16 11.82 -7.99
N THR A 128 3.82 11.15 -7.05
CA THR A 128 5.28 11.18 -6.88
C THR A 128 6.01 10.05 -7.61
N LEU A 129 5.29 9.16 -8.30
CA LEU A 129 5.88 8.02 -8.99
C LEU A 129 5.95 8.25 -10.51
N PRO A 130 6.99 7.75 -11.19
CA PRO A 130 7.05 7.76 -12.65
C PRO A 130 5.91 6.91 -13.23
N VAL A 131 5.06 7.50 -14.07
CA VAL A 131 3.88 6.84 -14.66
C VAL A 131 4.27 5.61 -15.48
N ALA A 132 5.35 5.71 -16.26
CA ALA A 132 5.88 4.60 -17.05
C ALA A 132 6.22 3.38 -16.19
N LYS A 133 6.82 3.59 -14.99
CA LYS A 133 7.12 2.50 -14.04
C LYS A 133 5.86 1.85 -13.51
N VAL A 134 4.84 2.65 -13.19
CA VAL A 134 3.56 2.15 -12.68
C VAL A 134 2.88 1.29 -13.75
N LEU A 135 2.75 1.77 -14.98
CA LEU A 135 2.14 1.01 -16.09
C LEU A 135 2.91 -0.29 -16.39
N SER A 136 4.25 -0.24 -16.42
CA SER A 136 5.07 -1.45 -16.60
C SER A 136 4.87 -2.46 -15.47
N THR A 137 4.73 -2.01 -14.23
CA THR A 137 4.45 -2.90 -13.09
C THR A 137 3.07 -3.56 -13.22
N ILE A 138 2.04 -2.79 -13.61
CA ILE A 138 0.69 -3.32 -13.85
C ILE A 138 0.73 -4.37 -14.98
N ALA A 139 1.37 -4.05 -16.12
CA ALA A 139 1.48 -4.95 -17.26
C ALA A 139 2.18 -6.27 -16.90
N HIS A 140 3.28 -6.18 -16.14
CA HIS A 140 4.02 -7.34 -15.65
C HIS A 140 3.12 -8.24 -14.77
N ASP A 141 2.48 -7.66 -13.75
CA ASP A 141 1.66 -8.42 -12.79
C ASP A 141 0.40 -9.02 -13.45
N LEU A 142 -0.19 -8.33 -14.45
CA LEU A 142 -1.25 -8.88 -15.30
C LEU A 142 -0.76 -10.11 -16.08
N GLY A 143 0.48 -10.10 -16.57
CA GLY A 143 1.09 -11.22 -17.27
C GLY A 143 1.34 -12.44 -16.38
N GLU A 144 1.82 -12.22 -15.16
CA GLU A 144 2.11 -13.29 -14.19
C GLU A 144 0.84 -13.97 -13.65
N SER A 145 -0.28 -13.27 -13.66
CA SER A 145 -1.53 -13.73 -13.01
C SER A 145 -2.23 -14.90 -13.71
N GLY A 146 -1.89 -15.19 -14.95
CA GLY A 146 -2.48 -16.28 -15.74
C GLY A 146 -4.01 -16.15 -15.93
N SER A 147 -4.53 -16.79 -16.97
CA SER A 147 -5.95 -16.71 -17.38
C SER A 147 -6.95 -17.40 -16.44
N ARG A 148 -6.54 -17.91 -15.28
CA ARG A 148 -7.37 -18.78 -14.43
C ARG A 148 -8.35 -18.07 -13.51
N ARG A 149 -8.23 -16.76 -13.30
CA ARG A 149 -9.16 -15.99 -12.46
C ARG A 149 -9.78 -14.86 -13.29
N ASN A 150 -11.03 -15.05 -13.68
CA ASN A 150 -11.82 -14.09 -14.42
C ASN A 150 -12.87 -13.48 -13.50
N GLY A 151 -12.76 -12.18 -13.22
CA GLY A 151 -13.75 -11.42 -12.49
C GLY A 151 -13.31 -9.95 -12.44
N GLU A 152 -14.27 -9.05 -12.50
CA GLU A 152 -14.01 -7.61 -12.48
C GLU A 152 -13.32 -7.21 -11.16
N ARG A 153 -13.87 -7.66 -10.03
CA ARG A 153 -13.30 -7.41 -8.70
C ARG A 153 -11.87 -7.91 -8.55
N TRP A 154 -11.57 -9.09 -9.09
CA TRP A 154 -10.20 -9.63 -9.04
C TRP A 154 -9.22 -8.77 -9.85
N ARG A 155 -9.64 -8.25 -11.02
CA ARG A 155 -8.81 -7.33 -11.81
C ARG A 155 -8.56 -6.03 -11.06
N ASP A 156 -9.58 -5.48 -10.40
CA ASP A 156 -9.45 -4.29 -9.57
C ASP A 156 -8.45 -4.51 -8.44
N GLU A 157 -8.56 -5.61 -7.71
CA GLU A 157 -7.62 -5.98 -6.65
C GLU A 157 -6.18 -6.14 -7.17
N LEU A 158 -6.01 -6.77 -8.33
CA LEU A 158 -4.70 -6.97 -8.94
C LEU A 158 -4.08 -5.65 -9.37
N VAL A 159 -4.81 -4.81 -10.09
CA VAL A 159 -4.31 -3.51 -10.55
C VAL A 159 -4.02 -2.59 -9.37
N ALA A 160 -4.90 -2.50 -8.38
CA ALA A 160 -4.66 -1.73 -7.16
C ALA A 160 -3.39 -2.21 -6.42
N LYS A 161 -3.19 -3.54 -6.31
CA LYS A 161 -2.00 -4.13 -5.71
C LYS A 161 -0.72 -3.81 -6.48
N SER A 162 -0.78 -3.84 -7.82
CA SER A 162 0.37 -3.52 -8.67
C SER A 162 0.75 -2.04 -8.56
N ILE A 163 -0.24 -1.14 -8.51
CA ILE A 163 -0.01 0.28 -8.28
C ILE A 163 0.64 0.50 -6.90
N ALA A 164 0.08 -0.08 -5.84
CA ALA A 164 0.62 0.04 -4.49
C ALA A 164 2.05 -0.50 -4.37
N LYS A 165 2.36 -1.61 -5.03
CA LYS A 165 3.71 -2.20 -5.11
C LYS A 165 4.75 -1.25 -5.73
N SER A 166 4.33 -0.31 -6.57
CA SER A 166 5.25 0.63 -7.24
C SER A 166 5.95 1.59 -6.26
N PHE A 167 5.47 1.72 -5.02
CA PHE A 167 6.16 2.43 -3.94
C PHE A 167 7.38 1.68 -3.37
N ALA A 168 7.55 0.40 -3.68
CA ALA A 168 8.67 -0.37 -3.16
C ALA A 168 10.02 0.21 -3.65
N GLY A 169 10.95 0.40 -2.71
CA GLY A 169 12.30 0.89 -2.99
C GLY A 169 12.49 2.41 -3.02
N ALA A 170 11.45 3.22 -2.84
CA ALA A 170 11.61 4.65 -2.64
C ALA A 170 12.10 4.92 -1.20
N SER A 171 13.14 5.75 -1.03
CA SER A 171 13.52 6.21 0.32
C SER A 171 12.42 7.09 0.89
N LEU A 172 11.96 6.80 2.11
CA LEU A 172 10.88 7.53 2.77
C LEU A 172 11.41 8.17 4.06
N ALA A 173 12.13 9.27 3.91
CA ALA A 173 12.39 10.16 5.05
C ALA A 173 11.12 10.97 5.32
N LEU A 174 10.51 10.76 6.48
CA LEU A 174 9.30 11.46 6.89
C LEU A 174 9.63 12.52 7.92
N THR A 175 8.97 13.67 7.81
CA THR A 175 8.88 14.62 8.93
C THR A 175 7.99 14.01 10.02
N GLU A 176 8.07 14.51 11.24
CA GLU A 176 7.19 14.08 12.34
C GLU A 176 5.70 14.16 11.92
N ALA A 177 5.28 15.32 11.37
CA ALA A 177 3.92 15.49 10.89
C ALA A 177 3.52 14.48 9.81
N GLY A 178 4.42 14.19 8.87
CA GLY A 178 4.19 13.18 7.83
C GLY A 178 4.12 11.76 8.38
N ALA A 179 4.90 11.46 9.43
CA ALA A 179 4.84 10.16 10.11
C ALA A 179 3.53 9.99 10.87
N VAL A 180 3.10 11.02 11.62
CA VAL A 180 1.81 11.03 12.34
C VAL A 180 0.66 10.83 11.34
N GLN A 181 0.63 11.62 10.27
CA GLN A 181 -0.38 11.49 9.22
C GLN A 181 -0.43 10.06 8.63
N LEU A 182 0.73 9.48 8.33
CA LEU A 182 0.81 8.10 7.79
C LEU A 182 0.21 7.08 8.77
N VAL A 183 0.47 7.23 10.07
CA VAL A 183 -0.08 6.34 11.11
C VAL A 183 -1.58 6.52 11.23
N GLU A 184 -2.10 7.74 11.20
CA GLU A 184 -3.54 8.03 11.23
C GLU A 184 -4.26 7.42 10.03
N GLU A 185 -3.72 7.61 8.83
CA GLU A 185 -4.25 7.03 7.59
C GLU A 185 -4.21 5.49 7.63
N LEU A 186 -3.15 4.90 8.18
CA LEU A 186 -3.04 3.46 8.35
C LEU A 186 -4.10 2.92 9.31
N CYS A 187 -4.34 3.61 10.43
CA CYS A 187 -5.37 3.23 11.40
C CYS A 187 -6.79 3.34 10.85
N ALA A 188 -7.01 4.13 9.80
CA ALA A 188 -8.28 4.23 9.10
C ALA A 188 -8.49 3.08 8.08
N CYS A 189 -7.46 2.29 7.79
CA CYS A 189 -7.57 1.14 6.90
C CYS A 189 -8.37 0.01 7.56
N ARG A 190 -9.08 -0.78 6.74
CA ARG A 190 -9.84 -1.97 7.19
C ARG A 190 -8.92 -3.07 7.71
N MET A 191 -7.69 -3.14 7.19
CA MET A 191 -6.70 -4.15 7.59
C MET A 191 -5.30 -3.54 7.76
N PRO A 192 -5.02 -2.80 8.84
CA PRO A 192 -3.78 -2.04 9.01
C PRO A 192 -2.54 -2.90 9.27
N TYR A 193 -2.71 -4.19 9.60
CA TYR A 193 -1.63 -5.06 10.08
C TYR A 193 -0.78 -5.68 8.99
N VAL A 194 -1.35 -5.86 7.79
CA VAL A 194 -0.71 -6.59 6.68
C VAL A 194 -0.80 -5.77 5.39
N CYS A 195 0.28 -5.68 4.63
CA CYS A 195 0.25 -5.04 3.31
C CYS A 195 -0.43 -5.96 2.27
N PRO A 196 -0.80 -5.47 1.08
CA PRO A 196 -1.46 -6.28 0.04
C PRO A 196 -0.67 -7.50 -0.43
N ARG A 197 0.64 -7.55 -0.12
CA ARG A 197 1.53 -8.68 -0.42
C ARG A 197 1.64 -9.69 0.71
N GLY A 198 0.90 -9.51 1.81
CA GLY A 198 0.93 -10.39 2.98
C GLY A 198 2.12 -10.15 3.93
N LYS A 199 2.88 -9.04 3.75
CA LYS A 199 3.98 -8.70 4.67
C LYS A 199 3.45 -7.91 5.87
N PRO A 200 4.00 -8.10 7.08
CA PRO A 200 3.63 -7.30 8.24
C PRO A 200 3.87 -5.81 7.97
N VAL A 201 2.92 -4.98 8.34
CA VAL A 201 3.02 -3.51 8.31
C VAL A 201 3.60 -3.01 9.61
N MET A 202 3.21 -3.61 10.73
CA MET A 202 3.63 -3.22 12.06
C MET A 202 3.98 -4.43 12.94
N ILE A 203 4.86 -4.20 13.90
CA ILE A 203 5.22 -5.15 14.94
C ILE A 203 4.95 -4.46 16.28
N PHE A 204 4.19 -5.12 17.13
CA PHE A 204 3.80 -4.64 18.45
C PHE A 204 4.61 -5.33 19.53
N THR A 205 5.09 -4.58 20.51
CA THR A 205 5.73 -5.08 21.72
C THR A 205 5.02 -4.49 22.92
N SER A 206 4.28 -5.31 23.66
CA SER A 206 3.49 -4.83 24.81
C SER A 206 4.40 -4.39 25.96
N THR A 207 3.91 -3.46 26.78
CA THR A 207 4.59 -3.04 28.01
C THR A 207 4.89 -4.24 28.92
N ARG A 208 3.93 -5.17 29.07
CA ARG A 208 4.10 -6.40 29.83
C ARG A 208 5.23 -7.29 29.29
N GLU A 209 5.39 -7.36 27.97
CA GLU A 209 6.49 -8.11 27.37
C GLU A 209 7.84 -7.46 27.64
N LEU A 210 7.90 -6.12 27.56
CA LEU A 210 9.10 -5.36 27.93
C LEU A 210 9.46 -5.57 29.40
N ASP A 211 8.50 -5.43 30.31
CA ASP A 211 8.72 -5.65 31.76
C ASP A 211 9.26 -7.05 32.03
N ARG A 212 8.68 -8.07 31.40
CA ARG A 212 9.16 -9.45 31.51
C ARG A 212 10.59 -9.61 31.02
N LYS A 213 10.93 -9.00 29.86
CA LYS A 213 12.29 -9.09 29.28
C LYS A 213 13.33 -8.36 30.11
N PHE A 214 12.94 -7.28 30.78
CA PHE A 214 13.83 -6.49 31.66
C PHE A 214 13.76 -6.91 33.13
N ALA A 215 13.07 -8.01 33.45
CA ALA A 215 12.84 -8.49 34.81
C ALA A 215 12.27 -7.40 35.76
N ARG A 216 11.42 -6.54 35.23
CA ARG A 216 10.64 -5.54 35.98
C ARG A 216 9.30 -6.17 36.36
N GLY A 217 9.26 -6.96 37.40
CA GLY A 217 8.05 -7.61 37.87
C GLY A 217 8.18 -7.99 39.32
#